data_653cff74f1e97548a6f617e72acbe7ad
#
_entry.id   653cff74f1e97548a6f617e72acbe7ad
#
_cell.length_a   1.000
_cell.length_b   1.000
_cell.length_c   1.000
_cell.angle_alpha   90.00
_cell.angle_beta   90.00
_cell.angle_gamma   90.00
#
_symmetry.space_group_name_H-M   'P 1'
#
loop_
_entity.id
_entity.type
_entity.pdbx_description
1 polymer ?
#
loop_
_entity_poly.entity_id
_entity_poly.type
_entity_poly.pdbx_seq_one_letter_code
_entity_poly.pdbx_strand_id
1 'polypeptide(L)'
;MLVVSSWIALRAVPEQRGHLYFRALLATVIVNGCLLALITQIVLNPSPWFAPNILIPLAGMVFAVGMNAISLFSERYFSELAHGDETNARNTAFKATLIPITNSLLAVGLVSLPGMMTGQILSGISPLVAARYQIMIMLMLFSSTGLTAALFYKLIRKS
;
A
#
# COMPACT_ATOMS: atom_id res chain seq x y z
N MET A 1 -10.84 0.98 -10.20
CA MET A 1 -9.76 1.45 -9.31
C MET A 1 -8.40 0.81 -9.66
N LEU A 2 -8.25 -0.51 -9.67
CA LEU A 2 -6.97 -1.23 -9.90
C LEU A 2 -6.27 -0.86 -11.21
N VAL A 3 -6.96 -0.85 -12.33
CA VAL A 3 -6.40 -0.53 -13.66
C VAL A 3 -5.85 0.89 -13.70
N VAL A 4 -6.61 1.85 -13.18
CA VAL A 4 -6.22 3.26 -13.14
C VAL A 4 -5.06 3.50 -12.17
N SER A 5 -5.11 2.89 -10.97
CA SER A 5 -4.02 3.02 -9.99
C SER A 5 -2.70 2.45 -10.50
N SER A 6 -2.72 1.29 -11.16
CA SER A 6 -1.51 0.70 -11.75
C SER A 6 -0.95 1.54 -12.91
N TRP A 7 -1.81 2.17 -13.69
CA TRP A 7 -1.39 3.09 -14.76
C TRP A 7 -0.75 4.36 -14.20
N ILE A 8 -1.35 4.95 -13.16
CA ILE A 8 -0.81 6.14 -12.49
C ILE A 8 0.50 5.83 -11.77
N ALA A 9 0.62 4.65 -11.16
CA ALA A 9 1.83 4.23 -10.44
C ALA A 9 3.10 4.28 -11.30
N LEU A 10 2.99 3.98 -12.62
CA LEU A 10 4.11 3.97 -13.54
C LEU A 10 4.32 5.32 -14.25
N ARG A 11 3.65 6.39 -13.81
CA ARG A 11 3.82 7.72 -14.40
C ARG A 11 5.25 8.24 -14.25
N ALA A 12 5.95 7.81 -13.21
CA ALA A 12 7.33 8.18 -12.93
C ALA A 12 8.35 7.55 -13.88
N VAL A 13 7.97 6.45 -14.61
CA VAL A 13 8.88 5.72 -15.53
C VAL A 13 8.20 5.55 -16.89
N PRO A 14 8.08 6.61 -17.70
CA PRO A 14 7.29 6.61 -18.94
C PRO A 14 7.85 5.68 -20.01
N GLU A 15 9.18 5.54 -20.13
CA GLU A 15 9.84 4.75 -21.17
C GLU A 15 9.59 3.24 -21.06
N GLN A 16 9.33 2.72 -19.87
CA GLN A 16 9.15 1.29 -19.60
C GLN A 16 7.71 0.91 -19.24
N ARG A 17 6.77 1.86 -19.35
CA ARG A 17 5.39 1.74 -18.86
C ARG A 17 4.67 0.49 -19.38
N GLY A 18 4.79 0.18 -20.66
CA GLY A 18 4.08 -0.94 -21.28
C GLY A 18 4.46 -2.31 -20.70
N HIS A 19 5.76 -2.56 -20.54
CA HIS A 19 6.27 -3.82 -20.01
C HIS A 19 6.06 -3.98 -18.51
N LEU A 20 6.11 -2.87 -17.76
CA LEU A 20 5.98 -2.88 -16.32
C LEU A 20 4.51 -2.88 -15.83
N TYR A 21 3.59 -2.41 -16.70
CA TYR A 21 2.18 -2.26 -16.32
C TYR A 21 1.54 -3.55 -15.82
N PHE A 22 1.69 -4.63 -16.56
CA PHE A 22 1.10 -5.92 -16.18
C PHE A 22 1.70 -6.46 -14.87
N ARG A 23 3.00 -6.24 -14.65
CA ARG A 23 3.68 -6.67 -13.42
C ARG A 23 3.26 -5.83 -12.22
N ALA A 24 3.10 -4.53 -12.40
CA ALA A 24 2.58 -3.62 -11.39
C ALA A 24 1.14 -4.01 -11.00
N LEU A 25 0.31 -4.28 -11.99
CA LEU A 25 -1.08 -4.73 -11.78
C LEU A 25 -1.12 -6.07 -11.05
N LEU A 26 -0.32 -7.05 -11.45
CA LEU A 26 -0.23 -8.35 -10.77
C LEU A 26 0.22 -8.20 -9.31
N ALA A 27 1.28 -7.43 -9.05
CA ALA A 27 1.76 -7.19 -7.71
C ALA A 27 0.68 -6.55 -6.83
N THR A 28 0.00 -5.52 -7.36
CA THR A 28 -1.07 -4.82 -6.64
C THR A 28 -2.27 -5.74 -6.37
N VAL A 29 -2.73 -6.50 -7.35
CA VAL A 29 -3.90 -7.39 -7.20
C VAL A 29 -3.61 -8.50 -6.20
N ILE A 30 -2.48 -9.18 -6.34
CA ILE A 30 -2.14 -10.32 -5.48
C ILE A 30 -1.97 -9.86 -4.04
N VAL A 31 -1.09 -8.89 -3.78
CA VAL A 31 -0.77 -8.47 -2.41
C VAL A 31 -1.98 -7.82 -1.75
N ASN A 32 -2.58 -6.82 -2.41
CA ASN A 32 -3.66 -6.06 -1.79
C ASN A 32 -4.97 -6.84 -1.73
N GLY A 33 -5.22 -7.73 -2.70
CA GLY A 33 -6.34 -8.66 -2.66
C GLY A 33 -6.23 -9.65 -1.51
N CYS A 34 -5.05 -10.27 -1.33
CA CYS A 34 -4.80 -11.17 -0.19
C CYS A 34 -4.90 -10.44 1.16
N LEU A 35 -4.33 -9.24 1.29
CA LEU A 35 -4.41 -8.46 2.52
C LEU A 35 -5.85 -8.06 2.85
N LEU A 36 -6.62 -7.61 1.86
CA LEU A 36 -8.04 -7.30 2.04
C LEU A 36 -8.82 -8.54 2.48
N ALA A 37 -8.63 -9.67 1.81
CA ALA A 37 -9.30 -10.92 2.16
C ALA A 37 -8.94 -11.34 3.59
N LEU A 38 -7.68 -11.28 3.97
CA LEU A 38 -7.21 -11.62 5.32
C LEU A 38 -7.85 -10.70 6.36
N ILE A 39 -7.77 -9.40 6.18
CA ILE A 39 -8.30 -8.43 7.16
C ILE A 39 -9.82 -8.52 7.27
N THR A 40 -10.53 -8.61 6.15
CA THR A 40 -11.99 -8.64 6.17
C THR A 40 -12.55 -9.97 6.66
N GLN A 41 -11.96 -11.11 6.29
CA GLN A 41 -12.54 -12.42 6.60
C GLN A 41 -12.00 -13.01 7.93
N ILE A 42 -10.75 -12.72 8.30
CA ILE A 42 -10.13 -13.30 9.50
C ILE A 42 -10.18 -12.33 10.67
N VAL A 43 -9.86 -11.05 10.44
CA VAL A 43 -9.72 -10.08 11.54
C VAL A 43 -11.07 -9.42 11.87
N LEU A 44 -11.78 -8.91 10.86
CA LEU A 44 -13.03 -8.18 11.07
C LEU A 44 -14.26 -9.09 11.12
N ASN A 45 -14.25 -10.16 10.34
CA ASN A 45 -15.32 -11.15 10.22
C ASN A 45 -16.73 -10.54 10.26
N PRO A 46 -17.07 -9.62 9.33
CA PRO A 46 -18.34 -8.92 9.34
C PRO A 46 -19.50 -9.86 9.00
N SER A 47 -20.65 -9.62 9.54
CA SER A 47 -21.90 -10.29 9.17
C SER A 47 -22.83 -9.28 8.50
N PRO A 48 -23.21 -9.44 7.21
CA PRO A 48 -22.80 -10.51 6.29
C PRO A 48 -21.32 -10.41 5.89
N TRP A 49 -20.75 -11.52 5.39
CA TRP A 49 -19.33 -11.61 4.99
C TRP A 49 -18.87 -10.54 3.98
N PHE A 50 -19.82 -9.97 3.27
CA PHE A 50 -19.64 -8.85 2.36
C PHE A 50 -20.34 -7.61 2.94
N ALA A 51 -19.56 -6.74 3.60
CA ALA A 51 -20.03 -5.46 4.12
C ALA A 51 -19.41 -4.30 3.33
N PRO A 52 -20.12 -3.70 2.34
CA PRO A 52 -19.58 -2.67 1.45
C PRO A 52 -19.06 -1.43 2.19
N ASN A 53 -19.70 -1.06 3.28
CA ASN A 53 -19.33 0.07 4.14
C ASN A 53 -17.96 -0.10 4.81
N ILE A 54 -17.48 -1.34 4.96
CA ILE A 54 -16.15 -1.64 5.49
C ILE A 54 -15.17 -1.90 4.33
N LEU A 55 -15.59 -2.72 3.36
CA LEU A 55 -14.73 -3.18 2.28
C LEU A 55 -14.29 -2.05 1.34
N ILE A 56 -15.21 -1.15 0.97
CA ILE A 56 -14.90 -0.08 0.01
C ILE A 56 -13.85 0.90 0.53
N PRO A 57 -13.94 1.43 1.78
CA PRO A 57 -12.91 2.31 2.32
C PRO A 57 -11.56 1.60 2.47
N LEU A 58 -11.54 0.36 2.99
CA LEU A 58 -10.30 -0.40 3.16
C LEU A 58 -9.63 -0.69 1.82
N ALA A 59 -10.40 -1.12 0.81
CA ALA A 59 -9.89 -1.34 -0.54
C ALA A 59 -9.27 -0.07 -1.13
N GLY A 60 -9.97 1.07 -0.99
CA GLY A 60 -9.47 2.37 -1.44
C GLY A 60 -8.10 2.73 -0.85
N MET A 61 -7.96 2.57 0.47
CA MET A 61 -6.70 2.86 1.17
C MET A 61 -5.56 1.93 0.73
N VAL A 62 -5.81 0.62 0.69
CA VAL A 62 -4.79 -0.38 0.33
C VAL A 62 -4.32 -0.21 -1.11
N PHE A 63 -5.24 0.03 -2.05
CA PHE A 63 -4.86 0.24 -3.44
C PHE A 63 -4.12 1.55 -3.66
N ALA A 64 -4.50 2.63 -2.96
CA ALA A 64 -3.79 3.90 -3.02
C ALA A 64 -2.35 3.78 -2.50
N VAL A 65 -2.16 3.09 -1.37
CA VAL A 65 -0.83 2.87 -0.80
C VAL A 65 0.01 1.93 -1.66
N GLY A 66 -0.58 0.86 -2.21
CA GLY A 66 0.09 -0.02 -3.16
C GLY A 66 0.54 0.70 -4.43
N MET A 67 -0.30 1.60 -4.96
CA MET A 67 0.06 2.47 -6.08
C MET A 67 1.27 3.34 -5.76
N ASN A 68 1.25 4.03 -4.61
CA ASN A 68 2.37 4.87 -4.16
C ASN A 68 3.65 4.06 -3.96
N ALA A 69 3.54 2.84 -3.41
CA ALA A 69 4.67 1.94 -3.20
C ALA A 69 5.36 1.59 -4.53
N ILE A 70 4.59 1.21 -5.57
CA ILE A 70 5.14 0.92 -6.89
C ILE A 70 5.75 2.17 -7.52
N SER A 71 5.10 3.31 -7.42
CA SER A 71 5.57 4.58 -7.99
C SER A 71 6.93 4.98 -7.40
N LEU A 72 7.03 5.02 -6.07
CA LEU A 72 8.26 5.37 -5.37
C LEU A 72 9.38 4.34 -5.60
N PHE A 73 9.01 3.04 -5.56
CA PHE A 73 9.97 1.98 -5.80
C PHE A 73 10.53 2.04 -7.21
N SER A 74 9.67 2.13 -8.23
CA SER A 74 10.10 2.13 -9.62
C SER A 74 10.93 3.36 -9.97
N GLU A 75 10.49 4.55 -9.56
CA GLU A 75 11.23 5.79 -9.78
C GLU A 75 12.64 5.69 -9.20
N ARG A 76 12.75 5.30 -7.92
CA ARG A 76 14.05 5.25 -7.25
C ARG A 76 14.92 4.10 -7.75
N TYR A 77 14.34 2.94 -8.02
CA TYR A 77 15.05 1.77 -8.51
C TYR A 77 15.71 2.04 -9.88
N PHE A 78 14.95 2.56 -10.85
CA PHE A 78 15.50 2.83 -12.18
C PHE A 78 16.47 4.01 -12.18
N SER A 79 16.25 5.02 -11.35
CA SER A 79 17.20 6.12 -11.16
C SER A 79 18.56 5.63 -10.65
N GLU A 80 18.58 4.79 -9.62
CA GLU A 80 19.81 4.26 -9.04
C GLU A 80 20.46 3.18 -9.92
N LEU A 81 19.65 2.40 -10.64
CA LEU A 81 20.14 1.36 -11.56
C LEU A 81 20.98 1.95 -12.69
N ALA A 82 20.71 3.19 -13.11
CA ALA A 82 21.52 3.91 -14.08
C ALA A 82 22.96 4.15 -13.59
N HIS A 83 23.24 4.06 -12.29
CA HIS A 83 24.57 4.20 -11.69
C HIS A 83 25.30 2.84 -11.51
N GLY A 84 24.72 1.73 -11.93
CA GLY A 84 25.41 0.46 -12.19
C GLY A 84 25.40 -0.60 -11.08
N ASP A 85 24.83 -0.36 -9.89
CA ASP A 85 24.74 -1.37 -8.80
C ASP A 85 23.28 -1.74 -8.49
N GLU A 86 22.87 -2.91 -8.96
CA GLU A 86 21.51 -3.45 -8.70
C GLU A 86 21.20 -3.61 -7.22
N THR A 87 22.18 -4.02 -6.41
CA THR A 87 21.98 -4.26 -4.98
C THR A 87 21.74 -2.94 -4.26
N ASN A 88 22.50 -1.92 -4.58
CA ASN A 88 22.33 -0.59 -4.02
C ASN A 88 21.02 0.04 -4.50
N ALA A 89 20.71 -0.05 -5.78
CA ALA A 89 19.46 0.44 -6.36
C ALA A 89 18.24 -0.18 -5.65
N ARG A 90 18.22 -1.50 -5.47
CA ARG A 90 17.17 -2.20 -4.72
C ARG A 90 17.03 -1.68 -3.29
N ASN A 91 18.14 -1.62 -2.54
CA ASN A 91 18.10 -1.23 -1.13
C ASN A 91 17.65 0.21 -0.95
N THR A 92 18.12 1.11 -1.81
CA THR A 92 17.73 2.51 -1.81
C THR A 92 16.26 2.69 -2.18
N ALA A 93 15.77 1.95 -3.17
CA ALA A 93 14.36 1.97 -3.57
C ALA A 93 13.44 1.46 -2.44
N PHE A 94 13.80 0.37 -1.75
CA PHE A 94 13.02 -0.11 -0.59
C PHE A 94 12.99 0.92 0.54
N LYS A 95 14.12 1.52 0.88
CA LYS A 95 14.18 2.58 1.90
C LYS A 95 13.27 3.75 1.53
N ALA A 96 13.38 4.25 0.31
CA ALA A 96 12.56 5.36 -0.17
C ALA A 96 11.05 5.04 -0.11
N THR A 97 10.68 3.81 -0.47
CA THR A 97 9.28 3.35 -0.47
C THR A 97 8.70 3.24 0.94
N LEU A 98 9.50 2.84 1.93
CA LEU A 98 9.03 2.63 3.30
C LEU A 98 9.03 3.90 4.16
N ILE A 99 9.82 4.91 3.84
CA ILE A 99 9.90 6.16 4.61
C ILE A 99 8.53 6.83 4.83
N PRO A 100 7.69 7.06 3.80
CA PRO A 100 6.42 7.76 4.01
C PRO A 100 5.47 7.02 4.94
N ILE A 101 5.36 5.70 4.80
CA ILE A 101 4.45 4.90 5.64
C ILE A 101 4.99 4.78 7.07
N THR A 102 6.30 4.68 7.25
CA THR A 102 6.93 4.68 8.58
C THR A 102 6.71 6.01 9.29
N ASN A 103 6.89 7.13 8.60
CA ASN A 103 6.60 8.45 9.14
C ASN A 103 5.13 8.60 9.53
N SER A 104 4.21 8.07 8.71
CA SER A 104 2.78 8.05 9.03
C SER A 104 2.47 7.23 10.27
N LEU A 105 3.13 6.06 10.44
CA LEU A 105 2.99 5.23 11.66
C LEU A 105 3.42 5.98 12.91
N LEU A 106 4.55 6.68 12.85
CA LEU A 106 5.09 7.44 13.97
C LEU A 106 4.25 8.70 14.28
N ALA A 107 3.67 9.32 13.24
CA ALA A 107 2.87 10.53 13.40
C ALA A 107 1.46 10.27 13.97
N VAL A 108 0.91 9.07 13.78
CA VAL A 108 -0.42 8.72 14.27
C VAL A 108 -0.47 8.77 15.80
N GLY A 109 -1.42 9.52 16.32
CA GLY A 109 -1.62 9.71 17.77
C GLY A 109 -0.73 10.75 18.43
N LEU A 110 0.38 11.17 17.77
CA LEU A 110 1.26 12.22 18.29
C LEU A 110 1.04 13.56 17.57
N VAL A 111 0.96 13.50 16.24
CA VAL A 111 0.88 14.71 15.38
C VAL A 111 -0.49 14.84 14.74
N SER A 112 -1.13 13.73 14.41
CA SER A 112 -2.43 13.72 13.73
C SER A 112 -3.33 12.60 14.19
N LEU A 113 -4.63 12.87 14.22
CA LEU A 113 -5.67 11.85 14.30
C LEU A 113 -6.13 11.51 12.88
N PRO A 114 -6.02 10.24 12.45
CA PRO A 114 -6.48 9.83 11.13
C PRO A 114 -8.00 10.05 10.97
N GLY A 115 -8.40 10.49 9.78
CA GLY A 115 -9.79 10.84 9.49
C GLY A 115 -10.79 9.70 9.77
N MET A 116 -10.40 8.43 9.55
CA MET A 116 -11.26 7.29 9.83
C MET A 116 -11.48 7.11 11.34
N MET A 117 -10.43 7.22 12.15
CA MET A 117 -10.55 7.19 13.62
C MET A 117 -11.42 8.34 14.13
N THR A 118 -11.19 9.55 13.63
CA THR A 118 -11.98 10.73 13.97
C THR A 118 -13.46 10.55 13.59
N GLY A 119 -13.73 10.04 12.38
CA GLY A 119 -15.09 9.75 11.92
C GLY A 119 -15.81 8.72 12.79
N GLN A 120 -15.12 7.68 13.24
CA GLN A 120 -15.67 6.67 14.16
C GLN A 120 -16.03 7.28 15.53
N ILE A 121 -15.13 8.11 16.09
CA ILE A 121 -15.38 8.78 17.38
C ILE A 121 -16.57 9.72 17.27
N LEU A 122 -16.64 10.53 16.22
CA LEU A 122 -17.78 11.43 15.97
C LEU A 122 -19.10 10.69 15.74
N SER A 123 -19.04 9.46 15.26
CA SER A 123 -20.22 8.57 15.13
C SER A 123 -20.61 7.86 16.41
N GLY A 124 -19.97 8.19 17.55
CA GLY A 124 -20.30 7.63 18.86
C GLY A 124 -19.55 6.35 19.23
N ILE A 125 -18.58 5.89 18.41
CA ILE A 125 -17.74 4.75 18.76
C ILE A 125 -16.72 5.20 19.81
N SER A 126 -16.49 4.35 20.84
CA SER A 126 -15.53 4.69 21.88
C SER A 126 -14.13 4.91 21.31
N PRO A 127 -13.37 5.91 21.80
CA PRO A 127 -12.03 6.21 21.31
C PRO A 127 -11.08 5.01 21.35
N LEU A 128 -11.20 4.14 22.36
CA LEU A 128 -10.37 2.94 22.49
C LEU A 128 -10.63 1.93 21.38
N VAL A 129 -11.89 1.74 21.01
CA VAL A 129 -12.27 0.85 19.89
C VAL A 129 -11.79 1.45 18.57
N ALA A 130 -11.99 2.75 18.34
CA ALA A 130 -11.50 3.44 17.15
C ALA A 130 -9.97 3.35 17.02
N ALA A 131 -9.22 3.47 18.13
CA ALA A 131 -7.77 3.31 18.14
C ALA A 131 -7.33 1.89 17.75
N ARG A 132 -8.01 0.84 18.20
CA ARG A 132 -7.72 -0.55 17.79
C ARG A 132 -7.91 -0.76 16.29
N TYR A 133 -9.00 -0.23 15.73
CA TYR A 133 -9.21 -0.24 14.28
C TYR A 133 -8.10 0.51 13.53
N GLN A 134 -7.69 1.65 14.05
CA GLN A 134 -6.62 2.44 13.43
C GLN A 134 -5.29 1.71 13.43
N ILE A 135 -4.90 1.03 14.51
CA ILE A 135 -3.68 0.23 14.59
C ILE A 135 -3.71 -0.89 13.52
N MET A 136 -4.82 -1.60 13.42
CA MET A 136 -5.00 -2.65 12.42
C MET A 136 -4.83 -2.10 10.99
N ILE A 137 -5.47 -0.97 10.68
CA ILE A 137 -5.36 -0.32 9.36
C ILE A 137 -3.91 0.08 9.07
N MET A 138 -3.21 0.68 10.02
CA MET A 138 -1.83 1.11 9.82
C MET A 138 -0.88 -0.07 9.57
N LEU A 139 -1.06 -1.18 10.29
CA LEU A 139 -0.30 -2.41 10.04
C LEU A 139 -0.61 -3.00 8.66
N MET A 140 -1.88 -2.97 8.23
CA MET A 140 -2.29 -3.39 6.89
C MET A 140 -1.63 -2.54 5.81
N LEU A 141 -1.63 -1.22 5.95
CA LEU A 141 -1.03 -0.29 4.98
C LEU A 141 0.49 -0.43 4.93
N PHE A 142 1.15 -0.61 6.07
CA PHE A 142 2.59 -0.88 6.13
C PHE A 142 2.95 -2.19 5.43
N SER A 143 2.20 -3.25 5.70
CA SER A 143 2.38 -4.55 5.05
C SER A 143 2.12 -4.47 3.54
N SER A 144 1.07 -3.74 3.12
CA SER A 144 0.78 -3.48 1.71
C SER A 144 1.95 -2.80 1.00
N THR A 145 2.52 -1.75 1.59
CA THR A 145 3.65 -1.02 1.01
C THR A 145 4.85 -1.94 0.78
N GLY A 146 5.28 -2.64 1.83
CA GLY A 146 6.47 -3.50 1.78
C GLY A 146 6.31 -4.70 0.84
N LEU A 147 5.19 -5.42 0.96
CA LEU A 147 4.93 -6.62 0.16
C LEU A 147 4.69 -6.30 -1.31
N THR A 148 3.99 -5.19 -1.63
CA THR A 148 3.76 -4.77 -3.02
C THR A 148 5.07 -4.41 -3.69
N ALA A 149 5.94 -3.63 -3.02
CA ALA A 149 7.27 -3.31 -3.53
C ALA A 149 8.14 -4.56 -3.72
N ALA A 150 8.11 -5.50 -2.76
CA ALA A 150 8.88 -6.74 -2.81
C ALA A 150 8.43 -7.66 -3.97
N LEU A 151 7.11 -7.84 -4.13
CA LEU A 151 6.59 -8.66 -5.22
C LEU A 151 6.84 -8.00 -6.58
N PHE A 152 6.66 -6.70 -6.67
CA PHE A 152 6.96 -5.94 -7.89
C PHE A 152 8.43 -6.09 -8.28
N TYR A 153 9.38 -5.90 -7.35
CA TYR A 153 10.81 -6.12 -7.59
C TYR A 153 11.08 -7.54 -8.10
N LYS A 154 10.50 -8.56 -7.44
CA LYS A 154 10.67 -9.96 -7.85
C LYS A 154 10.18 -10.22 -9.28
N LEU A 155 9.09 -9.57 -9.68
CA LEU A 155 8.53 -9.70 -11.02
C LEU A 155 9.37 -9.01 -12.08
N ILE A 156 9.98 -7.85 -11.80
CA ILE A 156 10.82 -7.14 -12.76
C ILE A 156 12.18 -7.81 -12.93
N ARG A 157 12.75 -8.39 -11.85
CA ARG A 157 14.04 -9.08 -11.90
C ARG A 157 14.03 -10.37 -12.72
N LYS A 158 12.87 -11.06 -12.83
CA LYS A 158 12.76 -12.32 -13.57
C LYS A 158 12.67 -12.15 -15.09
N SER A 159 12.74 -10.97 -15.60
CA SER A 159 12.68 -10.64 -17.03
C SER A 159 14.03 -10.19 -17.54
#